data_2061b9e510717177e2dd0e9b65576881
#
_entry.id   2061b9e510717177e2dd0e9b65576881
#
_cell.length_a   1.000
_cell.length_b   1.000
_cell.length_c   1.000
_cell.angle_alpha   90.00
_cell.angle_beta   90.00
_cell.angle_gamma   90.00
#
_symmetry.space_group_name_H-M   'P 1'
#
loop_
_entity.id
_entity.type
_entity.pdbx_description
1 polymer ?
#
loop_
_entity_poly.entity_id
_entity_poly.type
_entity_poly.pdbx_seq_one_letter_code
_entity_poly.pdbx_strand_id
1 'polypeptide(L)'
;MQAAGPDWVGPLHIPLFMRDLLNFFLKYSSWLLFLLYAVISCVMLFTTNPYQHHVYLTSAGRLASSVCSAGASVSSYFSLRDINDDLQRRNAELEMQVLDLQQRNLALRDRLYSDTMTVDTVLRRYSFIVARAINSSTTRPFNYITIQKGELDGVKPEMGVVDRNGVVGIVNITGKHTARIISLLNPHLRLSCKVKGSQHVGSLTWDGRDAAHALLEELPRHAKFHKGDTIVTSGFSTSFPEGVPVGVVESGVRGADDNFYSLRIRLFTDFSTLSYVRVIRD
;
A
#
# COMPACT_ATOMS: atom_id res chain seq x y z
N MET A 1 -28.54 -94.34 -60.62
CA MET A 1 -29.13 -93.73 -59.40
C MET A 1 -27.97 -93.18 -58.57
N GLN A 2 -27.72 -91.86 -58.66
CA GLN A 2 -26.64 -91.13 -58.09
C GLN A 2 -27.20 -90.15 -57.08
N ALA A 3 -26.74 -90.23 -55.88
CA ALA A 3 -27.07 -89.26 -54.79
C ALA A 3 -25.92 -88.26 -54.68
N ALA A 4 -26.22 -87.05 -54.90
CA ALA A 4 -25.36 -85.91 -54.71
C ALA A 4 -25.30 -85.51 -53.23
N GLY A 5 -24.11 -85.36 -52.68
CA GLY A 5 -23.90 -84.73 -51.38
C GLY A 5 -23.72 -83.20 -51.50
N PRO A 6 -24.05 -82.41 -50.50
CA PRO A 6 -23.93 -80.98 -50.63
C PRO A 6 -22.59 -80.51 -49.98
N ASP A 7 -21.80 -79.91 -50.83
CA ASP A 7 -20.66 -79.08 -50.41
C ASP A 7 -21.15 -77.71 -49.92
N TRP A 8 -20.97 -77.44 -48.63
CA TRP A 8 -21.07 -76.09 -48.08
C TRP A 8 -19.91 -75.83 -47.07
N VAL A 9 -18.76 -75.44 -47.62
CA VAL A 9 -17.77 -74.74 -46.81
C VAL A 9 -17.44 -73.43 -47.58
N GLY A 10 -18.22 -72.41 -47.24
CA GLY A 10 -17.93 -71.05 -47.68
C GLY A 10 -16.74 -70.47 -46.90
N PRO A 11 -15.81 -69.72 -47.49
CA PRO A 11 -14.74 -69.10 -46.79
C PRO A 11 -15.26 -68.02 -45.85
N LEU A 12 -14.91 -68.08 -44.58
CA LEU A 12 -15.16 -67.05 -43.58
C LEU A 12 -14.53 -65.73 -44.07
N HIS A 13 -15.38 -64.85 -44.59
CA HIS A 13 -14.95 -63.47 -44.86
C HIS A 13 -14.67 -62.77 -43.52
N ILE A 14 -13.45 -62.86 -43.03
CA ILE A 14 -12.96 -62.06 -41.95
C ILE A 14 -12.78 -60.62 -42.51
N PRO A 15 -13.47 -59.60 -41.99
CA PRO A 15 -13.32 -58.26 -42.53
C PRO A 15 -11.88 -57.81 -42.46
N LEU A 16 -11.40 -57.14 -43.51
CA LEU A 16 -10.00 -56.71 -43.69
C LEU A 16 -9.43 -56.04 -42.41
N PHE A 17 -10.23 -55.30 -41.72
CA PHE A 17 -9.88 -54.64 -40.44
C PHE A 17 -9.52 -55.62 -39.32
N MET A 18 -10.23 -56.77 -39.26
CA MET A 18 -9.94 -57.80 -38.22
C MET A 18 -8.68 -58.58 -38.55
N ARG A 19 -8.34 -58.71 -39.82
CA ARG A 19 -7.08 -59.37 -40.26
C ARG A 19 -5.84 -58.51 -39.96
N ASP A 20 -5.96 -57.19 -40.15
CA ASP A 20 -4.87 -56.26 -39.85
C ASP A 20 -4.68 -56.10 -38.33
N LEU A 21 -5.76 -56.15 -37.56
CA LEU A 21 -5.72 -56.16 -36.11
C LEU A 21 -5.09 -57.45 -35.55
N LEU A 22 -5.42 -58.61 -36.14
CA LEU A 22 -4.78 -59.90 -35.76
C LEU A 22 -3.30 -59.91 -36.13
N ASN A 23 -2.92 -59.40 -37.29
CA ASN A 23 -1.55 -59.32 -37.73
C ASN A 23 -0.74 -58.37 -36.84
N PHE A 24 -1.33 -57.28 -36.37
CA PHE A 24 -0.72 -56.38 -35.41
C PHE A 24 -0.49 -57.06 -34.05
N PHE A 25 -1.49 -57.80 -33.54
CA PHE A 25 -1.34 -58.55 -32.30
C PHE A 25 -0.30 -59.67 -32.40
N LEU A 26 -0.22 -60.40 -33.54
CA LEU A 26 0.75 -61.44 -33.79
C LEU A 26 2.16 -60.86 -33.93
N LYS A 27 2.32 -59.76 -34.64
CA LYS A 27 3.60 -59.08 -34.86
C LYS A 27 4.21 -58.52 -33.58
N TYR A 28 3.39 -57.99 -32.67
CA TYR A 28 3.81 -57.36 -31.45
C TYR A 28 3.48 -58.20 -30.20
N SER A 29 3.18 -59.48 -30.37
CA SER A 29 2.71 -60.34 -29.27
C SER A 29 3.67 -60.39 -28.09
N SER A 30 4.99 -60.48 -28.35
CA SER A 30 6.01 -60.50 -27.31
C SER A 30 6.09 -59.20 -26.51
N TRP A 31 5.89 -58.05 -27.18
CA TRP A 31 5.90 -56.75 -26.53
C TRP A 31 4.61 -56.49 -25.75
N LEU A 32 3.47 -56.93 -26.31
CA LEU A 32 2.16 -56.86 -25.62
C LEU A 32 2.10 -57.75 -24.39
N LEU A 33 2.67 -58.98 -24.47
CA LEU A 33 2.83 -59.85 -23.32
C LEU A 33 3.71 -59.24 -22.25
N PHE A 34 4.84 -58.64 -22.65
CA PHE A 34 5.73 -57.95 -21.70
C PHE A 34 4.98 -56.81 -21.02
N LEU A 35 4.24 -55.99 -21.75
CA LEU A 35 3.48 -54.89 -21.21
C LEU A 35 2.36 -55.39 -20.25
N LEU A 36 1.66 -56.48 -20.64
CA LEU A 36 0.67 -57.11 -19.80
C LEU A 36 1.28 -57.61 -18.47
N TYR A 37 2.43 -58.32 -18.53
CA TYR A 37 3.14 -58.77 -17.34
C TYR A 37 3.65 -57.59 -16.50
N ALA A 38 4.13 -56.51 -17.10
CA ALA A 38 4.56 -55.32 -16.41
C ALA A 38 3.40 -54.67 -15.65
N VAL A 39 2.22 -54.55 -16.29
CA VAL A 39 1.02 -54.06 -15.65
C VAL A 39 0.55 -54.95 -14.49
N ILE A 40 0.49 -56.28 -14.71
CA ILE A 40 0.09 -57.25 -13.66
C ILE A 40 1.08 -57.20 -12.49
N SER A 41 2.38 -57.13 -12.76
CA SER A 41 3.42 -57.00 -11.74
C SER A 41 3.26 -55.68 -10.97
N CYS A 42 3.00 -54.60 -11.64
CA CYS A 42 2.77 -53.27 -11.03
C CYS A 42 1.52 -53.30 -10.14
N VAL A 43 0.43 -53.86 -10.64
CA VAL A 43 -0.84 -54.00 -9.86
C VAL A 43 -0.59 -54.92 -8.65
N MET A 44 0.09 -56.07 -8.82
CA MET A 44 0.41 -56.95 -7.68
C MET A 44 1.30 -56.26 -6.65
N LEU A 45 2.26 -55.46 -7.09
CA LEU A 45 3.14 -54.73 -6.19
C LEU A 45 2.39 -53.70 -5.35
N PHE A 46 1.41 -53.05 -5.97
CA PHE A 46 0.54 -52.08 -5.25
C PHE A 46 -0.53 -52.73 -4.37
N THR A 47 -1.08 -53.87 -4.75
CA THR A 47 -2.19 -54.51 -4.00
C THR A 47 -1.74 -55.44 -2.88
N THR A 48 -0.54 -56.05 -3.01
CA THR A 48 -0.09 -57.11 -2.05
C THR A 48 0.76 -56.52 -0.91
N ASN A 49 1.21 -55.29 -0.99
CA ASN A 49 2.13 -54.75 0.01
C ASN A 49 1.49 -53.58 0.78
N PRO A 50 0.82 -53.83 1.92
CA PRO A 50 0.13 -52.80 2.72
C PRO A 50 1.08 -51.71 3.25
N TYR A 51 2.36 -52.00 3.35
CA TYR A 51 3.38 -51.03 3.81
C TYR A 51 3.63 -49.93 2.80
N GLN A 52 3.61 -50.23 1.51
CA GLN A 52 3.82 -49.21 0.46
C GLN A 52 2.62 -48.29 0.28
N HIS A 53 1.40 -48.78 0.51
CA HIS A 53 0.19 -47.96 0.43
C HIS A 53 0.20 -46.78 1.40
N HIS A 54 0.73 -47.00 2.63
CA HIS A 54 0.86 -45.97 3.64
C HIS A 54 1.93 -44.92 3.30
N VAL A 55 3.05 -45.34 2.67
CA VAL A 55 4.15 -44.43 2.31
C VAL A 55 3.75 -43.50 1.15
N TYR A 56 3.02 -44.00 0.15
CA TYR A 56 2.55 -43.19 -0.97
C TYR A 56 1.47 -42.20 -0.55
N LEU A 57 0.50 -42.62 0.28
CA LEU A 57 -0.54 -41.71 0.80
C LEU A 57 0.07 -40.62 1.70
N THR A 58 1.08 -40.95 2.49
CA THR A 58 1.76 -40.00 3.37
C THR A 58 2.62 -39.03 2.56
N SER A 59 3.26 -39.50 1.51
CA SER A 59 4.09 -38.64 0.62
C SER A 59 3.23 -37.73 -0.25
N ALA A 60 2.14 -38.25 -0.82
CA ALA A 60 1.16 -37.45 -1.56
C ALA A 60 0.50 -36.39 -0.65
N GLY A 61 0.17 -36.76 0.59
CA GLY A 61 -0.35 -35.83 1.59
C GLY A 61 0.64 -34.72 1.96
N ARG A 62 1.91 -35.02 2.07
CA ARG A 62 2.96 -34.01 2.32
C ARG A 62 3.15 -33.04 1.16
N LEU A 63 3.14 -33.53 -0.06
CA LEU A 63 3.20 -32.67 -1.23
C LEU A 63 1.96 -31.79 -1.37
N ALA A 64 0.77 -32.36 -1.17
CA ALA A 64 -0.49 -31.59 -1.19
C ALA A 64 -0.54 -30.55 -0.07
N SER A 65 -0.10 -30.89 1.15
CA SER A 65 -0.03 -29.91 2.24
C SER A 65 0.99 -28.81 2.01
N SER A 66 2.14 -29.13 1.37
CA SER A 66 3.16 -28.12 1.02
C SER A 66 2.66 -27.14 -0.06
N VAL A 67 1.91 -27.63 -1.04
CA VAL A 67 1.32 -26.78 -2.08
C VAL A 67 0.19 -25.93 -1.50
N CYS A 68 -0.67 -26.50 -0.64
CA CYS A 68 -1.71 -25.75 0.06
C CYS A 68 -1.13 -24.71 1.04
N SER A 69 -0.04 -25.02 1.75
CA SER A 69 0.60 -24.06 2.65
C SER A 69 1.28 -22.92 1.90
N ALA A 70 1.91 -23.20 0.74
CA ALA A 70 2.46 -22.17 -0.12
C ALA A 70 1.35 -21.28 -0.71
N GLY A 71 0.24 -21.85 -1.16
CA GLY A 71 -0.94 -21.11 -1.63
C GLY A 71 -1.56 -20.24 -0.54
N ALA A 72 -1.70 -20.77 0.68
CA ALA A 72 -2.19 -20.03 1.83
C ALA A 72 -1.26 -18.87 2.22
N SER A 73 0.07 -19.07 2.16
CA SER A 73 1.05 -18.01 2.44
C SER A 73 1.00 -16.88 1.42
N VAL A 74 0.80 -17.19 0.13
CA VAL A 74 0.64 -16.19 -0.92
C VAL A 74 -0.69 -15.43 -0.74
N SER A 75 -1.79 -16.14 -0.47
CA SER A 75 -3.09 -15.53 -0.20
C SER A 75 -3.06 -14.64 1.04
N SER A 76 -2.39 -15.08 2.13
CA SER A 76 -2.26 -14.26 3.34
C SER A 76 -1.40 -13.01 3.12
N TYR A 77 -0.41 -13.04 2.22
CA TYR A 77 0.38 -11.86 1.90
C TYR A 77 -0.44 -10.78 1.17
N PHE A 78 -1.35 -11.19 0.28
CA PHE A 78 -2.28 -10.25 -0.35
C PHE A 78 -3.34 -9.73 0.63
N SER A 79 -3.86 -10.60 1.53
CA SER A 79 -4.81 -10.16 2.56
C SER A 79 -4.18 -9.23 3.61
N LEU A 80 -2.89 -9.38 3.93
CA LEU A 80 -2.15 -8.48 4.82
C LEU A 80 -2.10 -7.04 4.32
N ARG A 81 -2.05 -6.86 3.01
CA ARG A 81 -2.09 -5.53 2.39
C ARG A 81 -3.46 -4.88 2.56
N ASP A 82 -4.53 -5.64 2.27
CA ASP A 82 -5.91 -5.14 2.42
C ASP A 82 -6.22 -4.86 3.90
N ILE A 83 -5.76 -5.74 4.80
CA ILE A 83 -5.89 -5.54 6.26
C ILE A 83 -5.11 -4.29 6.71
N ASN A 84 -3.90 -4.07 6.18
CA ASN A 84 -3.13 -2.88 6.51
C ASN A 84 -3.79 -1.59 6.00
N ASP A 85 -4.34 -1.62 4.79
CA ASP A 85 -5.09 -0.49 4.23
C ASP A 85 -6.39 -0.22 5.05
N ASP A 86 -7.09 -1.26 5.49
CA ASP A 86 -8.26 -1.14 6.39
C ASP A 86 -7.87 -0.62 7.78
N LEU A 87 -6.79 -1.13 8.35
CA LEU A 87 -6.25 -0.64 9.64
C LEU A 87 -5.84 0.83 9.57
N GLN A 88 -5.20 1.27 8.47
CA GLN A 88 -4.85 2.68 8.29
C GLN A 88 -6.09 3.56 8.15
N ARG A 89 -7.12 3.07 7.46
CA ARG A 89 -8.40 3.78 7.38
C ARG A 89 -9.05 3.90 8.75
N ARG A 90 -9.13 2.79 9.51
CA ARG A 90 -9.69 2.78 10.87
C ARG A 90 -8.89 3.67 11.83
N ASN A 91 -7.55 3.66 11.74
CA ASN A 91 -6.72 4.56 12.53
C ASN A 91 -7.04 6.03 12.21
N ALA A 92 -7.18 6.37 10.91
CA ALA A 92 -7.56 7.73 10.52
C ALA A 92 -8.96 8.11 11.05
N GLU A 93 -9.92 7.19 10.98
CA GLU A 93 -11.27 7.39 11.54
C GLU A 93 -11.24 7.57 13.06
N LEU A 94 -10.48 6.72 13.78
CA LEU A 94 -10.33 6.81 15.23
C LEU A 94 -9.64 8.10 15.66
N GLU A 95 -8.61 8.55 14.96
CA GLU A 95 -7.97 9.83 15.22
C GLU A 95 -8.96 11.01 15.04
N MET A 96 -9.81 10.94 14.00
CA MET A 96 -10.86 11.93 13.80
C MET A 96 -11.88 11.92 14.95
N GLN A 97 -12.28 10.73 15.43
CA GLN A 97 -13.19 10.59 16.58
C GLN A 97 -12.55 11.12 17.86
N VAL A 98 -11.27 10.83 18.11
CA VAL A 98 -10.53 11.35 19.27
C VAL A 98 -10.48 12.88 19.23
N LEU A 99 -10.17 13.48 18.07
CA LEU A 99 -10.17 14.93 17.90
C LEU A 99 -11.55 15.53 18.13
N ASP A 100 -12.61 14.92 17.63
CA ASP A 100 -13.99 15.36 17.87
C ASP A 100 -14.37 15.27 19.37
N LEU A 101 -14.03 14.16 20.03
CA LEU A 101 -14.27 13.98 21.45
C LEU A 101 -13.45 14.95 22.30
N GLN A 102 -12.21 15.23 21.95
CA GLN A 102 -11.38 16.24 22.64
C GLN A 102 -11.99 17.64 22.49
N GLN A 103 -12.44 17.99 21.30
CA GLN A 103 -13.12 19.29 21.08
C GLN A 103 -14.43 19.38 21.85
N ARG A 104 -15.25 18.31 21.89
CA ARG A 104 -16.47 18.29 22.70
C ARG A 104 -16.17 18.41 24.20
N ASN A 105 -15.11 17.76 24.69
CA ASN A 105 -14.67 17.90 26.07
C ASN A 105 -14.20 19.32 26.39
N LEU A 106 -13.43 19.96 25.49
CA LEU A 106 -13.03 21.36 25.65
C LEU A 106 -14.28 22.28 25.62
N ALA A 107 -15.20 22.08 24.70
CA ALA A 107 -16.45 22.86 24.62
C ALA A 107 -17.36 22.69 25.87
N LEU A 108 -17.38 21.50 26.48
CA LEU A 108 -18.09 21.25 27.73
C LEU A 108 -17.36 21.92 28.92
N ARG A 109 -16.02 21.92 28.96
CA ARG A 109 -15.25 22.63 29.97
C ARG A 109 -15.45 24.14 29.87
N ASP A 110 -15.41 24.70 28.66
CA ASP A 110 -15.63 26.13 28.45
C ASP A 110 -17.06 26.57 28.79
N ARG A 111 -18.07 25.70 28.65
CA ARG A 111 -19.43 25.97 29.15
C ARG A 111 -19.54 25.98 30.68
N LEU A 112 -18.64 25.25 31.36
CA LEU A 112 -18.58 25.21 32.82
C LEU A 112 -17.74 26.36 33.41
N TYR A 113 -16.84 26.95 32.65
CA TYR A 113 -16.02 28.10 33.00
C TYR A 113 -16.23 29.19 31.96
N SER A 114 -17.31 29.98 32.14
CA SER A 114 -17.73 31.00 31.17
C SER A 114 -16.63 31.89 30.64
N ASP A 115 -16.72 32.16 29.37
CA ASP A 115 -16.28 33.27 28.54
C ASP A 115 -15.13 32.96 27.55
N THR A 116 -15.56 32.95 26.28
CA THR A 116 -14.84 33.43 25.10
C THR A 116 -13.54 32.69 24.71
N MET A 117 -13.71 31.50 24.09
CA MET A 117 -12.77 31.10 23.02
C MET A 117 -13.47 30.24 21.96
N THR A 118 -13.50 30.78 20.77
CA THR A 118 -13.94 30.06 19.56
C THR A 118 -13.12 28.80 19.35
N VAL A 119 -13.74 27.67 19.59
CA VAL A 119 -13.19 26.35 19.31
C VAL A 119 -12.99 26.21 17.82
N ASP A 120 -11.76 25.91 17.44
CA ASP A 120 -11.29 25.76 16.07
C ASP A 120 -12.01 24.61 15.35
N THR A 121 -13.06 24.94 14.61
CA THR A 121 -13.90 24.01 13.86
C THR A 121 -13.28 23.60 12.51
N VAL A 122 -12.08 24.06 12.20
CA VAL A 122 -11.43 23.91 10.90
C VAL A 122 -11.22 22.45 10.53
N LEU A 123 -10.85 21.61 11.49
CA LEU A 123 -10.60 20.18 11.25
C LEU A 123 -11.86 19.33 11.04
N ARG A 124 -13.05 19.84 11.36
CA ARG A 124 -14.33 19.10 11.17
C ARG A 124 -14.83 19.06 9.73
N ARG A 125 -14.30 19.90 8.86
CA ARG A 125 -14.80 20.05 7.48
C ARG A 125 -14.01 19.25 6.45
N TYR A 126 -12.87 18.69 6.82
CA TYR A 126 -11.98 18.02 5.89
C TYR A 126 -12.13 16.50 5.97
N SER A 127 -12.29 15.88 4.82
CA SER A 127 -12.17 14.44 4.66
C SER A 127 -10.75 14.10 4.17
N PHE A 128 -10.34 12.86 4.36
CA PHE A 128 -8.99 12.43 3.97
C PHE A 128 -9.05 11.23 3.02
N ILE A 129 -8.17 11.24 2.03
CA ILE A 129 -7.87 10.08 1.21
C ILE A 129 -6.58 9.48 1.74
N VAL A 130 -6.67 8.29 2.37
CA VAL A 130 -5.48 7.57 2.84
C VAL A 130 -4.79 6.91 1.66
N ALA A 131 -3.49 7.14 1.51
CA ALA A 131 -2.69 6.63 0.42
C ALA A 131 -1.35 6.08 0.91
N ARG A 132 -0.90 5.00 0.30
CA ARG A 132 0.43 4.43 0.55
C ARG A 132 1.47 5.17 -0.29
N ALA A 133 2.59 5.54 0.32
CA ALA A 133 3.76 6.01 -0.40
C ALA A 133 4.49 4.81 -1.03
N ILE A 134 4.63 4.82 -2.35
CA ILE A 134 5.31 3.76 -3.11
C ILE A 134 6.73 4.13 -3.52
N ASN A 135 7.04 5.42 -3.51
CA ASN A 135 8.38 5.93 -3.73
C ASN A 135 8.55 7.24 -2.97
N SER A 136 9.64 7.39 -2.25
CA SER A 136 9.99 8.61 -1.53
C SER A 136 11.50 8.86 -1.66
N SER A 137 11.88 10.09 -1.93
CA SER A 137 13.27 10.53 -1.90
C SER A 137 13.48 11.56 -0.80
N THR A 138 14.62 11.48 -0.10
CA THR A 138 14.99 12.42 0.97
C THR A 138 16.38 13.03 0.78
N THR A 139 17.17 12.45 -0.12
CA THR A 139 18.60 12.81 -0.31
C THR A 139 18.88 13.47 -1.66
N ARG A 140 17.86 13.70 -2.47
CA ARG A 140 18.02 14.35 -3.78
C ARG A 140 17.92 15.86 -3.64
N PRO A 141 18.46 16.63 -4.58
CA PRO A 141 18.25 18.08 -4.63
C PRO A 141 16.77 18.47 -4.70
N PHE A 142 15.96 17.65 -5.40
CA PHE A 142 14.52 17.82 -5.53
C PHE A 142 13.82 16.53 -5.11
N ASN A 143 13.14 16.56 -3.97
CA ASN A 143 12.50 15.40 -3.40
C ASN A 143 11.01 15.36 -3.74
N TYR A 144 10.57 14.19 -4.18
CA TYR A 144 9.18 13.90 -4.50
C TYR A 144 8.75 12.59 -3.82
N ILE A 145 7.47 12.49 -3.56
CA ILE A 145 6.82 11.30 -3.03
C ILE A 145 5.76 10.87 -4.03
N THR A 146 5.72 9.58 -4.36
CA THR A 146 4.67 9.01 -5.21
C THR A 146 3.74 8.18 -4.35
N ILE A 147 2.44 8.40 -4.49
CA ILE A 147 1.40 7.68 -3.76
C ILE A 147 0.57 6.79 -4.68
N GLN A 148 0.04 5.69 -4.14
CA GLN A 148 -0.80 4.72 -4.84
C GLN A 148 -2.29 5.10 -4.77
N LYS A 149 -2.60 6.35 -5.05
CA LYS A 149 -3.93 6.92 -5.22
C LYS A 149 -3.85 8.04 -6.23
N GLY A 150 -4.86 8.17 -7.09
CA GLY A 150 -4.87 9.12 -8.19
C GLY A 150 -6.22 9.78 -8.42
N GLU A 151 -6.44 10.25 -9.63
CA GLU A 151 -7.68 10.95 -10.04
C GLU A 151 -8.93 10.11 -9.78
N LEU A 152 -8.87 8.80 -10.04
CA LEU A 152 -10.00 7.88 -9.83
C LEU A 152 -10.37 7.73 -8.36
N ASP A 153 -9.43 8.01 -7.46
CA ASP A 153 -9.64 8.02 -6.01
C ASP A 153 -10.05 9.39 -5.48
N GLY A 154 -10.13 10.39 -6.35
CA GLY A 154 -10.49 11.76 -6.00
C GLY A 154 -9.31 12.66 -5.63
N VAL A 155 -8.06 12.22 -5.85
CA VAL A 155 -6.87 13.05 -5.64
C VAL A 155 -6.75 14.07 -6.78
N LYS A 156 -6.56 15.34 -6.42
CA LYS A 156 -6.40 16.45 -7.38
C LYS A 156 -5.08 17.17 -7.13
N PRO A 157 -4.54 17.86 -8.13
CA PRO A 157 -3.42 18.77 -7.93
C PRO A 157 -3.73 19.82 -6.86
N GLU A 158 -2.69 20.34 -6.22
CA GLU A 158 -2.75 21.35 -5.15
C GLU A 158 -3.37 20.90 -3.83
N MET A 159 -3.84 19.66 -3.71
CA MET A 159 -4.28 19.11 -2.43
C MET A 159 -3.10 18.98 -1.46
N GLY A 160 -3.31 19.40 -0.22
CA GLY A 160 -2.35 19.23 0.87
C GLY A 160 -2.24 17.79 1.30
N VAL A 161 -1.02 17.39 1.66
CA VAL A 161 -0.73 16.03 2.11
C VAL A 161 -0.09 16.09 3.48
N VAL A 162 -0.62 15.29 4.40
CA VAL A 162 -0.17 15.20 5.79
C VAL A 162 0.08 13.75 6.18
N ASP A 163 0.92 13.55 7.18
CA ASP A 163 0.99 12.28 7.92
C ASP A 163 0.26 12.44 9.28
N ARG A 164 0.51 11.53 10.20
CA ARG A 164 -0.03 11.61 11.57
C ARG A 164 0.62 12.73 12.41
N ASN A 165 1.79 13.20 12.03
CA ASN A 165 2.61 14.12 12.83
C ASN A 165 2.55 15.55 12.28
N GLY A 166 2.41 15.70 10.95
CA GLY A 166 2.44 17.02 10.35
C GLY A 166 2.33 17.05 8.83
N VAL A 167 2.76 18.15 8.24
CA VAL A 167 2.74 18.37 6.81
C VAL A 167 3.81 17.53 6.10
N VAL A 168 3.42 16.88 5.00
CA VAL A 168 4.30 16.10 4.12
C VAL A 168 4.64 16.87 2.84
N GLY A 169 3.67 17.51 2.22
CA GLY A 169 3.85 18.22 0.96
C GLY A 169 2.54 18.55 0.26
N ILE A 170 2.60 18.84 -1.04
CA ILE A 170 1.45 19.21 -1.87
C ILE A 170 1.43 18.31 -3.12
N VAL A 171 0.25 17.86 -3.53
CA VAL A 171 0.05 17.11 -4.77
C VAL A 171 0.39 17.98 -5.96
N ASN A 172 1.36 17.56 -6.76
CA ASN A 172 1.81 18.28 -7.95
C ASN A 172 1.12 17.80 -9.23
N ILE A 173 1.16 16.48 -9.44
CA ILE A 173 0.66 15.85 -10.67
C ILE A 173 -0.14 14.62 -10.24
N THR A 174 -1.30 14.42 -10.88
CA THR A 174 -2.13 13.26 -10.71
C THR A 174 -2.17 12.43 -11.99
N GLY A 175 -2.11 11.12 -11.84
CA GLY A 175 -2.45 10.16 -12.86
C GLY A 175 -3.68 9.37 -12.44
N LYS A 176 -4.12 8.42 -13.25
CA LYS A 176 -5.35 7.65 -12.98
C LYS A 176 -5.32 6.93 -11.62
N HIS A 177 -4.22 6.26 -11.28
CA HIS A 177 -4.08 5.43 -10.08
C HIS A 177 -2.93 5.86 -9.15
N THR A 178 -2.20 6.90 -9.51
CA THR A 178 -1.05 7.39 -8.73
C THR A 178 -1.02 8.90 -8.76
N ALA A 179 -0.44 9.52 -7.73
CA ALA A 179 -0.16 10.95 -7.73
C ALA A 179 1.27 11.19 -7.23
N ARG A 180 1.86 12.28 -7.71
CA ARG A 180 3.18 12.77 -7.29
C ARG A 180 3.01 14.01 -6.43
N ILE A 181 3.65 13.98 -5.28
CA ILE A 181 3.66 15.03 -4.27
C ILE A 181 5.00 15.73 -4.32
N ILE A 182 5.02 17.06 -4.33
CA ILE A 182 6.22 17.82 -3.97
C ILE A 182 6.37 17.72 -2.47
N SER A 183 7.46 17.10 -2.02
CA SER A 183 7.79 16.95 -0.61
C SER A 183 8.12 18.31 0.03
N LEU A 184 7.89 18.44 1.33
CA LEU A 184 8.39 19.56 2.11
C LEU A 184 9.93 19.66 2.03
N LEU A 185 10.62 18.54 1.74
CA LEU A 185 12.06 18.47 1.48
C LEU A 185 12.40 18.82 0.03
N ASN A 186 11.74 19.84 -0.54
CA ASN A 186 11.99 20.32 -1.89
C ASN A 186 12.15 21.84 -1.87
N PRO A 187 13.26 22.40 -2.35
CA PRO A 187 13.50 23.85 -2.34
C PRO A 187 12.48 24.68 -3.13
N HIS A 188 11.78 24.04 -4.07
CA HIS A 188 10.72 24.71 -4.83
C HIS A 188 9.39 24.81 -4.10
N LEU A 189 9.21 24.05 -3.02
CA LEU A 189 8.01 24.18 -2.20
C LEU A 189 8.21 25.30 -1.17
N ARG A 190 7.37 26.29 -1.25
CA ARG A 190 7.24 27.35 -0.24
C ARG A 190 5.88 27.21 0.45
N LEU A 191 5.91 27.03 1.75
CA LEU A 191 4.71 26.87 2.53
C LEU A 191 4.54 28.05 3.48
N SER A 192 3.37 28.69 3.41
CA SER A 192 3.03 29.79 4.31
C SER A 192 2.73 29.26 5.70
N CYS A 193 3.58 29.61 6.68
CA CYS A 193 3.54 29.12 8.05
C CYS A 193 3.60 30.28 9.05
N LYS A 194 3.16 30.00 10.29
CA LYS A 194 3.25 30.94 11.42
C LYS A 194 3.58 30.24 12.71
N VAL A 195 4.07 30.98 13.68
CA VAL A 195 4.15 30.50 15.06
C VAL A 195 2.72 30.38 15.61
N LYS A 196 2.41 29.25 16.24
CA LYS A 196 1.09 29.02 16.85
C LYS A 196 0.75 30.13 17.85
N GLY A 197 -0.42 30.75 17.65
CA GLY A 197 -0.84 31.90 18.45
C GLY A 197 -0.31 33.26 17.98
N SER A 198 0.53 33.30 16.94
CA SER A 198 1.00 34.53 16.30
C SER A 198 0.18 34.85 15.05
N GLN A 199 0.09 36.14 14.72
CA GLN A 199 -0.51 36.61 13.45
C GLN A 199 0.56 36.76 12.34
N HIS A 200 1.84 36.69 12.69
CA HIS A 200 2.93 36.92 11.75
C HIS A 200 3.24 35.67 10.98
N VAL A 201 3.27 35.79 9.65
CA VAL A 201 3.46 34.71 8.71
C VAL A 201 4.88 34.80 8.13
N GLY A 202 5.49 33.65 7.93
CA GLY A 202 6.75 33.47 7.21
C GLY A 202 6.60 32.41 6.13
N SER A 203 7.63 32.27 5.31
CA SER A 203 7.74 31.29 4.24
C SER A 203 8.62 30.13 4.68
N LEU A 204 8.06 28.92 4.82
CA LEU A 204 8.83 27.73 5.13
C LEU A 204 9.42 27.15 3.85
N THR A 205 10.76 26.97 3.86
CA THR A 205 11.55 26.42 2.76
C THR A 205 12.51 25.35 3.28
N TRP A 206 12.96 24.47 2.39
CA TRP A 206 13.99 23.48 2.72
C TRP A 206 15.33 23.91 2.11
N ASP A 207 16.39 23.86 2.90
CA ASP A 207 17.74 24.30 2.51
C ASP A 207 18.56 23.24 1.75
N GLY A 208 17.99 22.05 1.52
CA GLY A 208 18.66 20.98 0.78
C GLY A 208 19.68 20.16 1.59
N ARG A 209 19.82 20.39 2.91
CA ARG A 209 20.88 19.78 3.71
C ARG A 209 20.42 18.61 4.56
N ASP A 210 19.35 18.77 5.30
CA ASP A 210 18.91 17.82 6.31
C ASP A 210 17.42 17.55 6.21
N ALA A 211 17.04 16.30 6.16
CA ALA A 211 15.64 15.88 6.05
C ALA A 211 14.81 16.13 7.32
N ALA A 212 15.45 16.39 8.46
CA ALA A 212 14.76 16.66 9.71
C ALA A 212 14.47 18.16 9.94
N HIS A 213 15.09 19.05 9.16
CA HIS A 213 15.00 20.48 9.38
C HIS A 213 14.54 21.24 8.13
N ALA A 214 13.90 22.37 8.38
CA ALA A 214 13.54 23.37 7.38
C ALA A 214 13.81 24.77 7.93
N LEU A 215 13.73 25.79 7.07
CA LEU A 215 13.88 27.19 7.43
C LEU A 215 12.54 27.90 7.29
N LEU A 216 12.14 28.64 8.32
CA LEU A 216 11.04 29.59 8.23
C LEU A 216 11.67 30.97 8.04
N GLU A 217 11.58 31.49 6.83
CA GLU A 217 12.13 32.76 6.38
C GLU A 217 11.07 33.85 6.37
N GLU A 218 11.51 35.10 6.17
CA GLU A 218 10.64 36.28 6.01
C GLU A 218 9.71 36.54 7.23
N LEU A 219 10.10 36.08 8.43
CA LEU A 219 9.33 36.38 9.61
C LEU A 219 9.62 37.81 10.07
N PRO A 220 8.60 38.70 10.22
CA PRO A 220 8.82 40.09 10.59
C PRO A 220 9.60 40.25 11.90
N ARG A 221 10.46 41.25 12.01
CA ARG A 221 11.31 41.51 13.19
C ARG A 221 10.57 41.69 14.49
N HIS A 222 9.34 42.13 14.45
CA HIS A 222 8.49 42.32 15.65
C HIS A 222 7.75 41.05 16.06
N ALA A 223 7.86 39.95 15.30
CA ALA A 223 7.30 38.66 15.69
C ALA A 223 8.01 38.12 16.94
N LYS A 224 7.23 37.75 17.90
CA LYS A 224 7.74 37.10 19.13
C LYS A 224 7.71 35.59 18.95
N PHE A 225 8.81 34.95 19.24
CA PHE A 225 8.94 33.49 19.23
C PHE A 225 9.92 33.03 20.30
N HIS A 226 9.79 31.81 20.74
CA HIS A 226 10.68 31.14 21.67
C HIS A 226 11.13 29.79 21.10
N LYS A 227 12.29 29.33 21.55
CA LYS A 227 12.70 27.94 21.27
C LYS A 227 11.66 26.98 21.86
N GLY A 228 11.20 26.02 21.06
CA GLY A 228 10.17 25.08 21.44
C GLY A 228 8.74 25.47 20.97
N ASP A 229 8.57 26.66 20.41
CA ASP A 229 7.29 27.06 19.87
C ASP A 229 6.91 26.21 18.64
N THR A 230 5.63 25.88 18.55
CA THR A 230 5.10 25.09 17.44
C THR A 230 4.85 25.98 16.22
N ILE A 231 5.32 25.52 15.05
CA ILE A 231 5.01 26.12 13.75
C ILE A 231 3.84 25.38 13.13
N VAL A 232 2.88 26.16 12.62
CA VAL A 232 1.66 25.66 11.98
C VAL A 232 1.44 26.36 10.63
N THR A 233 0.62 25.78 9.77
CA THR A 233 0.19 26.41 8.53
C THR A 233 -0.63 27.68 8.83
N SER A 234 -0.46 28.68 7.99
CA SER A 234 -1.12 30.00 8.17
C SER A 234 -2.58 30.04 7.71
N GLY A 235 -2.98 29.10 6.84
CA GLY A 235 -4.29 29.12 6.17
C GLY A 235 -4.36 30.02 4.92
N PHE A 236 -3.26 30.68 4.53
CA PHE A 236 -3.25 31.49 3.29
C PHE A 236 -3.12 30.66 2.01
N SER A 237 -2.77 29.37 2.13
CA SER A 237 -2.72 28.44 1.00
C SER A 237 -4.06 27.71 0.86
N THR A 238 -4.52 27.50 -0.35
CA THR A 238 -5.67 26.63 -0.67
C THR A 238 -5.42 25.18 -0.31
N SER A 239 -4.13 24.78 -0.23
CA SER A 239 -3.73 23.39 0.02
C SER A 239 -3.88 22.98 1.48
N PHE A 240 -3.76 23.90 2.43
CA PHE A 240 -3.80 23.59 3.85
C PHE A 240 -4.68 24.56 4.61
N PRO A 241 -5.57 24.06 5.48
CA PRO A 241 -6.25 24.92 6.45
C PRO A 241 -5.25 25.50 7.46
N GLU A 242 -5.67 26.51 8.16
CA GLU A 242 -4.91 27.09 9.25
C GLU A 242 -4.74 26.09 10.40
N GLY A 243 -3.54 26.05 11.00
CA GLY A 243 -3.31 25.31 12.23
C GLY A 243 -2.75 23.91 12.07
N VAL A 244 -2.50 23.43 10.84
CA VAL A 244 -1.86 22.11 10.64
C VAL A 244 -0.42 22.16 11.16
N PRO A 245 0.01 21.24 12.07
CA PRO A 245 1.35 21.25 12.63
C PRO A 245 2.40 20.94 11.55
N VAL A 246 3.54 21.62 11.65
CA VAL A 246 4.67 21.48 10.71
C VAL A 246 5.93 21.06 11.45
N GLY A 247 6.24 21.72 12.56
CA GLY A 247 7.46 21.47 13.33
C GLY A 247 7.57 22.36 14.55
N VAL A 248 8.75 22.39 15.14
CA VAL A 248 9.06 23.15 16.34
C VAL A 248 10.28 24.03 16.10
N VAL A 249 10.28 25.24 16.65
CA VAL A 249 11.42 26.17 16.60
C VAL A 249 12.60 25.61 17.38
N GLU A 250 13.72 25.38 16.70
CA GLU A 250 14.95 24.92 17.32
C GLU A 250 15.90 26.10 17.64
N SER A 251 16.06 27.00 16.69
CA SER A 251 16.87 28.20 16.85
C SER A 251 16.41 29.31 15.89
N GLY A 252 16.68 30.54 16.23
CA GLY A 252 16.47 31.70 15.38
C GLY A 252 17.80 32.34 15.00
N VAL A 253 17.96 32.69 13.73
CA VAL A 253 19.10 33.45 13.22
C VAL A 253 18.54 34.73 12.62
N ARG A 254 19.23 35.85 12.79
CA ARG A 254 18.92 37.07 12.07
C ARG A 254 19.19 36.84 10.59
N GLY A 255 18.21 37.18 9.74
CA GLY A 255 18.39 37.15 8.30
C GLY A 255 19.52 38.09 7.87
N ALA A 256 19.98 37.93 6.63
CA ALA A 256 21.00 38.79 6.03
C ALA A 256 20.56 40.30 5.98
N ASP A 257 19.23 40.48 5.88
CA ASP A 257 18.60 41.80 6.03
C ASP A 257 18.06 41.95 7.43
N ASP A 258 18.46 42.99 8.16
CA ASP A 258 18.09 43.26 9.57
C ASP A 258 16.56 43.35 9.85
N ASN A 259 15.72 43.22 8.79
CA ASN A 259 14.27 43.38 8.86
C ASN A 259 13.52 42.09 9.13
N PHE A 260 14.13 40.94 8.91
CA PHE A 260 13.46 39.62 9.03
C PHE A 260 14.28 38.64 9.87
N TYR A 261 13.59 37.70 10.49
CA TYR A 261 14.18 36.53 11.13
C TYR A 261 14.06 35.30 10.23
N SER A 262 15.09 34.47 10.29
CA SER A 262 15.06 33.09 9.76
C SER A 262 15.12 32.12 10.94
N LEU A 263 14.12 31.25 11.04
CA LEU A 263 14.05 30.27 12.13
C LEU A 263 14.38 28.89 11.56
N ARG A 264 15.27 28.17 12.27
CA ARG A 264 15.47 26.75 12.00
C ARG A 264 14.39 25.97 12.71
N ILE A 265 13.65 25.17 11.93
CA ILE A 265 12.49 24.40 12.37
C ILE A 265 12.84 22.92 12.29
N ARG A 266 12.69 22.18 13.39
CA ARG A 266 12.71 20.74 13.37
C ARG A 266 11.32 20.22 12.99
N LEU A 267 11.24 19.49 11.90
CA LEU A 267 9.99 18.96 11.35
C LEU A 267 9.40 17.86 12.25
N PHE A 268 8.08 17.75 12.30
CA PHE A 268 7.39 16.67 12.99
C PHE A 268 7.31 15.40 12.14
N THR A 269 7.23 15.54 10.82
CA THR A 269 7.18 14.44 9.87
C THR A 269 8.54 13.78 9.73
N ASP A 270 8.61 12.48 9.92
CA ASP A 270 9.81 11.68 9.62
C ASP A 270 9.70 11.13 8.19
N PHE A 271 10.41 11.77 7.28
CA PHE A 271 10.42 11.42 5.85
C PHE A 271 11.16 10.11 5.56
N SER A 272 11.97 9.61 6.47
CA SER A 272 12.73 8.36 6.29
C SER A 272 11.86 7.12 6.47
N THR A 273 10.83 7.21 7.31
CA THR A 273 9.92 6.11 7.66
C THR A 273 8.52 6.26 7.06
N LEU A 274 8.32 7.25 6.19
CA LEU A 274 7.03 7.62 5.64
C LEU A 274 6.44 6.50 4.76
N SER A 275 5.44 5.79 5.25
CA SER A 275 4.79 4.68 4.54
C SER A 275 3.37 5.03 4.09
N TYR A 276 2.63 5.79 4.88
CA TYR A 276 1.26 6.20 4.61
C TYR A 276 1.09 7.70 4.79
N VAL A 277 0.27 8.28 3.94
CA VAL A 277 -0.06 9.70 3.97
C VAL A 277 -1.58 9.89 3.80
N ARG A 278 -2.07 11.06 4.19
CA ARG A 278 -3.45 11.49 4.06
C ARG A 278 -3.50 12.71 3.16
N VAL A 279 -4.24 12.62 2.07
CA VAL A 279 -4.51 13.76 1.19
C VAL A 279 -5.76 14.45 1.70
N ILE A 280 -5.66 15.75 1.98
CA ILE A 280 -6.78 16.57 2.47
C ILE A 280 -7.76 16.78 1.31
N ARG A 281 -9.04 16.51 1.55
CA ARG A 281 -10.12 16.75 0.60
C ARG A 281 -11.15 17.68 1.25
N ASP A 282 -11.50 18.73 0.55
CA ASP A 282 -12.59 19.62 0.90
C ASP A 282 -13.96 18.91 0.86
#